data_dec87aed0323c9e352cb0ba27bd52e80
#
_entry.id   dec87aed0323c9e352cb0ba27bd52e80
#
_cell.length_a   1.000
_cell.length_b   1.000
_cell.length_c   1.000
_cell.angle_alpha   90.00
_cell.angle_beta   90.00
_cell.angle_gamma   90.00
#
_symmetry.space_group_name_H-M   'P 1'
#
loop_
_entity.id
_entity.type
_entity.pdbx_description
1 polymer ?
#
loop_
_entity_poly.entity_id
_entity_poly.type
_entity_poly.pdbx_seq_one_letter_code
_entity_poly.pdbx_strand_id
1 'polypeptide(L)'
;MGYYLLDNPPASRQFWPSRNVPMTGGVVLHTTEGVGGDNSAENTARYISTRSNAGSYHCIVDWNSTVFLMPDDYTAFQVAADGYNSRCWGIALACKSSELDVDDWATNVMIDRAAKEIVEFWRRNGFDPIACNEWIESEVLERAGLCQHGEAQPWDRSDAFVNHPQEWGLSIMLLVAIKRHAGVYEPAPPPEPVPAPLPDLGWINDAVNHARSQVLRLGSKGDAVKWLQALLNSKADAGLTVDGVFGPATDAAVRRLQGDIRNFFGLGDKLAVDGIVGPQTWFWLTL
;
A
#
# COMPACT_ATOMS: atom_id res chain seq x y z
N MET A 1 11.66 -11.72 -17.06
CA MET A 1 11.88 -10.82 -15.89
C MET A 1 13.34 -10.99 -15.49
N GLY A 2 14.11 -9.90 -15.36
CA GLY A 2 15.50 -9.93 -14.86
C GLY A 2 15.48 -9.93 -13.32
N TYR A 3 16.47 -10.58 -12.70
CA TYR A 3 16.63 -10.62 -11.25
C TYR A 3 17.97 -10.02 -10.87
N TYR A 4 17.96 -8.94 -10.11
CA TYR A 4 19.12 -8.11 -9.84
C TYR A 4 20.33 -8.90 -9.28
N LEU A 5 20.11 -9.81 -8.32
CA LEU A 5 21.21 -10.57 -7.72
C LEU A 5 21.75 -11.69 -8.63
N LEU A 6 20.96 -12.14 -9.63
CA LEU A 6 21.44 -13.10 -10.64
C LEU A 6 22.21 -12.40 -11.75
N ASP A 7 21.77 -11.18 -12.14
CA ASP A 7 22.43 -10.36 -13.16
C ASP A 7 23.68 -9.67 -12.61
N ASN A 8 23.70 -9.36 -11.31
CA ASN A 8 24.78 -8.71 -10.57
C ASN A 8 25.13 -9.52 -9.31
N PRO A 9 25.80 -10.68 -9.45
CA PRO A 9 26.00 -11.58 -8.34
C PRO A 9 26.85 -10.92 -7.23
N PRO A 10 26.40 -11.04 -5.96
CA PRO A 10 27.11 -10.47 -4.83
C PRO A 10 28.43 -11.19 -4.56
N ALA A 11 29.39 -10.46 -3.96
CA ALA A 11 30.65 -11.03 -3.49
C ALA A 11 30.44 -12.09 -2.39
N SER A 12 29.38 -11.95 -1.59
CA SER A 12 28.86 -12.94 -0.64
C SER A 12 27.49 -13.44 -1.11
N ARG A 13 27.16 -14.69 -0.78
CA ARG A 13 25.86 -15.26 -1.14
C ARG A 13 24.77 -14.59 -0.29
N GLN A 14 23.79 -13.98 -0.96
CA GLN A 14 22.67 -13.30 -0.33
C GLN A 14 21.36 -14.11 -0.38
N PHE A 15 21.41 -15.36 -0.86
CA PHE A 15 20.24 -16.24 -1.03
C PHE A 15 20.66 -17.69 -1.17
N TRP A 16 19.71 -18.62 -0.99
CA TRP A 16 19.84 -20.01 -1.46
C TRP A 16 19.03 -20.18 -2.74
N PRO A 17 19.57 -20.86 -3.78
CA PRO A 17 18.91 -20.98 -5.08
C PRO A 17 17.76 -21.99 -5.11
N SER A 18 17.22 -22.36 -3.96
CA SER A 18 16.05 -23.22 -3.79
C SER A 18 15.47 -23.05 -2.39
N ARG A 19 14.27 -23.60 -2.18
CA ARG A 19 13.63 -23.72 -0.86
C ARG A 19 13.71 -25.17 -0.40
N ASN A 20 13.95 -25.37 0.89
CA ASN A 20 14.02 -26.73 1.49
C ASN A 20 12.62 -27.27 1.81
N VAL A 21 11.63 -26.40 1.85
CA VAL A 21 10.22 -26.69 2.21
C VAL A 21 9.28 -25.93 1.28
N PRO A 22 8.06 -26.43 1.10
CA PRO A 22 7.05 -25.71 0.32
C PRO A 22 6.81 -24.30 0.88
N MET A 23 6.58 -23.37 -0.03
CA MET A 23 6.18 -22.01 0.29
C MET A 23 4.74 -21.99 0.80
N THR A 24 4.48 -21.23 1.88
CA THR A 24 3.14 -21.11 2.46
C THR A 24 2.24 -20.08 1.75
N GLY A 25 2.84 -19.23 0.92
CA GLY A 25 2.19 -18.01 0.42
C GLY A 25 2.25 -16.85 1.42
N GLY A 26 2.90 -17.03 2.57
CA GLY A 26 3.16 -15.97 3.52
C GLY A 26 4.06 -14.90 2.95
N VAL A 27 3.75 -13.63 3.21
CA VAL A 27 4.53 -12.46 2.82
C VAL A 27 5.02 -11.73 4.05
N VAL A 28 6.32 -11.47 4.12
CA VAL A 28 6.92 -10.62 5.16
C VAL A 28 7.22 -9.26 4.56
N LEU A 29 6.61 -8.23 5.14
CA LEU A 29 6.84 -6.84 4.77
C LEU A 29 7.97 -6.26 5.62
N HIS A 30 8.85 -5.50 4.96
CA HIS A 30 10.00 -4.82 5.53
C HIS A 30 10.03 -3.35 5.14
N THR A 31 10.82 -2.57 5.88
CA THR A 31 11.47 -1.36 5.37
C THR A 31 12.97 -1.62 5.25
N THR A 32 13.64 -0.91 4.36
CA THR A 32 15.10 -1.09 4.18
C THR A 32 15.91 -0.36 5.24
N GLU A 33 15.28 0.52 6.02
CA GLU A 33 15.89 1.46 6.97
C GLU A 33 16.97 2.37 6.32
N GLY A 34 16.98 2.43 5.00
CA GLY A 34 17.75 3.38 4.20
C GLY A 34 17.00 4.69 4.00
N VAL A 35 17.69 5.71 3.49
CA VAL A 35 17.04 6.97 3.11
C VAL A 35 16.16 6.72 1.88
N GLY A 36 14.89 7.13 1.98
CA GLY A 36 13.93 7.08 0.87
C GLY A 36 14.29 8.07 -0.25
N GLY A 37 13.59 7.98 -1.37
CA GLY A 37 13.73 8.88 -2.52
C GLY A 37 13.88 8.12 -3.85
N ASP A 38 14.19 8.87 -4.90
CA ASP A 38 14.42 8.33 -6.24
C ASP A 38 15.54 7.30 -6.27
N ASN A 39 15.30 6.19 -6.94
CA ASN A 39 16.25 5.07 -7.07
C ASN A 39 16.67 4.42 -5.74
N SER A 40 15.87 4.55 -4.67
CA SER A 40 16.15 3.93 -3.37
C SER A 40 16.14 2.40 -3.47
N ALA A 41 15.25 1.83 -4.27
CA ALA A 41 15.17 0.39 -4.51
C ALA A 41 16.42 -0.13 -5.22
N GLU A 42 16.89 0.56 -6.28
CA GLU A 42 18.10 0.22 -7.01
C GLU A 42 19.38 0.40 -6.17
N ASN A 43 19.44 1.47 -5.38
CA ASN A 43 20.56 1.72 -4.48
C ASN A 43 20.65 0.65 -3.39
N THR A 44 19.51 0.23 -2.84
CA THR A 44 19.44 -0.87 -1.87
C THR A 44 19.83 -2.20 -2.52
N ALA A 45 19.35 -2.48 -3.72
CA ALA A 45 19.74 -3.69 -4.47
C ALA A 45 21.26 -3.74 -4.71
N ARG A 46 21.86 -2.61 -5.12
CA ARG A 46 23.31 -2.47 -5.28
C ARG A 46 24.06 -2.69 -3.97
N TYR A 47 23.57 -2.10 -2.86
CA TYR A 47 24.16 -2.32 -1.55
C TYR A 47 24.12 -3.79 -1.14
N ILE A 48 22.99 -4.46 -1.30
CA ILE A 48 22.84 -5.89 -1.00
C ILE A 48 23.82 -6.73 -1.83
N SER A 49 24.05 -6.40 -3.11
CA SER A 49 24.96 -7.15 -4.00
C SER A 49 26.44 -6.98 -3.61
N THR A 50 26.79 -5.93 -2.87
CA THR A 50 28.19 -5.61 -2.52
C THR A 50 28.54 -5.88 -1.06
N ARG A 51 27.56 -6.02 -0.18
CA ARG A 51 27.81 -6.21 1.26
C ARG A 51 28.28 -7.65 1.58
N SER A 52 29.03 -7.79 2.66
CA SER A 52 29.58 -9.09 3.10
C SER A 52 28.65 -9.87 4.03
N ASN A 53 27.81 -9.17 4.82
CA ASN A 53 26.86 -9.79 5.74
C ASN A 53 25.56 -10.17 5.02
N ALA A 54 24.93 -11.24 5.47
CA ALA A 54 23.67 -11.74 4.91
C ALA A 54 22.51 -10.76 5.15
N GLY A 55 21.59 -10.75 4.19
CA GLY A 55 20.34 -9.98 4.27
C GLY A 55 19.86 -9.59 2.87
N SER A 56 18.67 -10.04 2.51
CA SER A 56 18.07 -9.80 1.20
C SER A 56 16.56 -9.98 1.26
N TYR A 57 15.89 -9.53 0.21
CA TYR A 57 14.46 -9.66 -0.02
C TYR A 57 14.24 -10.28 -1.40
N HIS A 58 13.02 -10.69 -1.74
CA HIS A 58 12.69 -11.09 -3.11
C HIS A 58 12.44 -9.86 -3.99
N CYS A 59 11.82 -8.84 -3.40
CA CYS A 59 11.44 -7.61 -4.08
C CYS A 59 11.71 -6.39 -3.20
N ILE A 60 12.10 -5.29 -3.82
CA ILE A 60 12.20 -3.98 -3.19
C ILE A 60 11.40 -3.00 -4.04
N VAL A 61 10.62 -2.16 -3.41
CA VAL A 61 9.85 -1.11 -4.07
C VAL A 61 10.18 0.26 -3.47
N ASP A 62 10.24 1.26 -4.33
CA ASP A 62 10.13 2.66 -3.94
C ASP A 62 8.95 3.32 -4.66
N TRP A 63 8.79 4.62 -4.56
CA TRP A 63 7.65 5.30 -5.15
C TRP A 63 7.65 5.27 -6.68
N ASN A 64 8.81 5.11 -7.34
CA ASN A 64 8.93 5.15 -8.81
C ASN A 64 9.39 3.83 -9.45
N SER A 65 9.93 2.88 -8.67
CA SER A 65 10.47 1.64 -9.21
C SER A 65 10.15 0.38 -8.40
N THR A 66 10.33 -0.77 -9.05
CA THR A 66 10.29 -2.11 -8.46
C THR A 66 11.51 -2.88 -8.91
N VAL A 67 12.29 -3.39 -7.96
CA VAL A 67 13.49 -4.20 -8.22
C VAL A 67 13.30 -5.62 -7.69
N PHE A 68 13.26 -6.60 -8.56
CA PHE A 68 13.26 -8.01 -8.17
C PHE A 68 14.70 -8.48 -7.97
N LEU A 69 15.00 -9.01 -6.79
CA LEU A 69 16.34 -9.46 -6.45
C LEU A 69 16.59 -10.90 -6.87
N MET A 70 15.61 -11.79 -6.71
CA MET A 70 15.70 -13.22 -6.98
C MET A 70 14.32 -13.82 -7.30
N PRO A 71 14.27 -15.04 -7.90
CA PRO A 71 13.03 -15.78 -8.12
C PRO A 71 12.27 -16.11 -6.82
N ASP A 72 10.97 -16.32 -6.92
CA ASP A 72 10.10 -16.62 -5.77
C ASP A 72 10.45 -17.94 -5.08
N ASP A 73 10.93 -18.92 -5.84
CA ASP A 73 11.35 -20.23 -5.35
C ASP A 73 12.74 -20.25 -4.71
N TYR A 74 13.42 -19.11 -4.67
CA TYR A 74 14.67 -18.93 -3.93
C TYR A 74 14.40 -18.56 -2.47
N THR A 75 15.36 -18.79 -1.60
CA THR A 75 15.30 -18.40 -0.19
C THR A 75 16.03 -17.10 0.03
N ALA A 76 15.30 -16.03 0.32
CA ALA A 76 15.87 -14.75 0.75
C ALA A 76 16.31 -14.81 2.23
N PHE A 77 17.34 -14.05 2.58
CA PHE A 77 17.82 -13.92 3.96
C PHE A 77 17.20 -12.67 4.60
N GLN A 78 15.90 -12.73 4.91
CA GLN A 78 15.08 -11.59 5.30
C GLN A 78 14.78 -11.49 6.80
N VAL A 79 14.74 -12.63 7.48
CA VAL A 79 14.39 -12.71 8.91
C VAL A 79 15.37 -13.67 9.59
N ALA A 80 15.88 -13.30 10.77
CA ALA A 80 16.78 -14.18 11.53
C ALA A 80 16.03 -15.28 12.31
N ALA A 81 14.69 -15.16 12.44
CA ALA A 81 13.88 -16.20 13.08
C ALA A 81 13.66 -17.41 12.14
N ASP A 82 13.55 -18.59 12.75
CA ASP A 82 13.44 -19.84 12.03
C ASP A 82 12.17 -19.95 11.17
N GLY A 83 12.31 -20.52 9.99
CA GLY A 83 11.23 -20.87 9.10
C GLY A 83 10.82 -19.78 8.11
N TYR A 84 10.93 -18.50 8.45
CA TYR A 84 10.45 -17.40 7.60
C TYR A 84 11.18 -17.32 6.25
N ASN A 85 12.50 -17.42 6.24
CA ASN A 85 13.30 -17.34 5.01
C ASN A 85 12.95 -18.44 3.99
N SER A 86 12.69 -19.65 4.47
CA SER A 86 12.41 -20.80 3.62
C SER A 86 10.94 -20.92 3.19
N ARG A 87 10.00 -20.32 3.93
CA ARG A 87 8.55 -20.46 3.71
C ARG A 87 7.89 -19.23 3.11
N CYS A 88 8.42 -18.03 3.41
CA CYS A 88 7.77 -16.77 3.07
C CYS A 88 8.47 -16.03 1.94
N TRP A 89 7.71 -15.19 1.27
CA TRP A 89 8.23 -14.23 0.31
C TRP A 89 8.47 -12.90 1.01
N GLY A 90 9.55 -12.21 0.71
CA GLY A 90 9.91 -10.95 1.35
C GLY A 90 9.85 -9.78 0.38
N ILE A 91 9.17 -8.72 0.80
CA ILE A 91 9.13 -7.45 0.09
C ILE A 91 9.54 -6.31 1.02
N ALA A 92 10.36 -5.39 0.53
CA ALA A 92 10.81 -4.25 1.29
C ALA A 92 10.42 -2.92 0.66
N LEU A 93 9.94 -2.00 1.49
CA LEU A 93 9.76 -0.60 1.16
C LEU A 93 11.11 0.10 1.30
N ALA A 94 11.56 0.81 0.26
CA ALA A 94 12.89 1.39 0.19
C ALA A 94 12.98 2.75 0.90
N CYS A 95 12.68 2.77 2.20
CA CYS A 95 12.72 3.93 3.07
C CYS A 95 12.97 3.51 4.52
N LYS A 96 13.05 4.46 5.44
CA LYS A 96 12.95 4.19 6.88
C LYS A 96 11.50 4.03 7.29
N SER A 97 11.24 3.18 8.26
CA SER A 97 9.89 3.04 8.86
C SER A 97 9.37 4.38 9.41
N SER A 98 10.27 5.22 9.95
CA SER A 98 9.95 6.55 10.47
C SER A 98 9.62 7.61 9.39
N GLU A 99 9.89 7.32 8.12
CA GLU A 99 9.59 8.21 6.99
C GLU A 99 8.21 7.91 6.37
N LEU A 100 7.59 6.80 6.75
CA LEU A 100 6.27 6.42 6.25
C LEU A 100 5.17 7.26 6.89
N ASP A 101 4.38 7.91 6.08
CA ASP A 101 3.25 8.76 6.50
C ASP A 101 2.04 8.49 5.60
N VAL A 102 0.88 8.28 6.22
CA VAL A 102 -0.39 8.03 5.51
C VAL A 102 -0.83 9.21 4.65
N ASP A 103 -0.42 10.40 5.01
CA ASP A 103 -0.75 11.63 4.28
C ASP A 103 0.30 11.98 3.21
N ASP A 104 1.45 11.26 3.18
CA ASP A 104 2.49 11.47 2.19
C ASP A 104 2.20 10.75 0.87
N TRP A 105 2.29 11.48 -0.23
CA TRP A 105 2.06 10.95 -1.57
C TRP A 105 3.05 9.83 -1.95
N ALA A 106 4.34 9.97 -1.65
CA ALA A 106 5.34 8.98 -2.02
C ALA A 106 5.12 7.66 -1.27
N THR A 107 4.76 7.74 0.02
CA THR A 107 4.34 6.60 0.83
C THR A 107 3.14 5.89 0.21
N ASN A 108 2.11 6.63 -0.20
CA ASN A 108 0.90 6.08 -0.80
C ASN A 108 1.20 5.31 -2.10
N VAL A 109 2.02 5.88 -2.98
CA VAL A 109 2.42 5.25 -4.24
C VAL A 109 3.29 4.01 -3.99
N MET A 110 4.18 4.05 -3.02
CA MET A 110 5.05 2.92 -2.66
C MET A 110 4.24 1.75 -2.09
N ILE A 111 3.26 2.02 -1.23
CA ILE A 111 2.35 0.99 -0.68
C ILE A 111 1.48 0.39 -1.78
N ASP A 112 0.95 1.20 -2.69
CA ASP A 112 0.18 0.70 -3.83
C ASP A 112 1.00 -0.21 -4.74
N ARG A 113 2.25 0.16 -5.00
CA ARG A 113 3.19 -0.66 -5.75
C ARG A 113 3.50 -1.98 -5.03
N ALA A 114 3.73 -1.94 -3.72
CA ALA A 114 3.94 -3.14 -2.93
C ALA A 114 2.73 -4.07 -2.97
N ALA A 115 1.52 -3.52 -2.83
CA ALA A 115 0.27 -4.28 -2.92
C ALA A 115 0.12 -4.99 -4.27
N LYS A 116 0.44 -4.31 -5.37
CA LYS A 116 0.44 -4.90 -6.72
C LYS A 116 1.39 -6.10 -6.80
N GLU A 117 2.62 -5.95 -6.34
CA GLU A 117 3.62 -7.03 -6.42
C GLU A 117 3.24 -8.22 -5.51
N ILE A 118 2.63 -7.98 -4.36
CA ILE A 118 2.09 -9.03 -3.48
C ILE A 118 0.96 -9.80 -4.18
N VAL A 119 0.02 -9.12 -4.81
CA VAL A 119 -1.07 -9.75 -5.57
C VAL A 119 -0.53 -10.59 -6.71
N GLU A 120 0.43 -10.06 -7.47
CA GLU A 120 1.07 -10.80 -8.56
C GLU A 120 1.89 -12.00 -8.06
N PHE A 121 2.58 -11.87 -6.91
CA PHE A 121 3.24 -12.99 -6.24
C PHE A 121 2.24 -14.11 -5.91
N TRP A 122 1.13 -13.79 -5.26
CA TRP A 122 0.11 -14.79 -4.92
C TRP A 122 -0.48 -15.46 -6.16
N ARG A 123 -0.86 -14.68 -7.18
CA ARG A 123 -1.44 -15.21 -8.43
C ARG A 123 -0.50 -16.18 -9.15
N ARG A 124 0.75 -15.79 -9.37
CA ARG A 124 1.71 -16.64 -10.11
C ARG A 124 2.13 -17.90 -9.34
N ASN A 125 1.89 -17.93 -8.02
CA ASN A 125 2.16 -19.09 -7.18
C ASN A 125 0.89 -19.87 -6.78
N GLY A 126 -0.27 -19.56 -7.37
CA GLY A 126 -1.51 -20.31 -7.20
C GLY A 126 -2.29 -20.00 -5.92
N PHE A 127 -1.98 -18.90 -5.24
CA PHE A 127 -2.74 -18.43 -4.08
C PHE A 127 -3.82 -17.43 -4.52
N ASP A 128 -4.97 -17.46 -3.83
CA ASP A 128 -6.04 -16.48 -4.04
C ASP A 128 -5.74 -15.19 -3.27
N PRO A 129 -5.47 -14.07 -3.94
CA PRO A 129 -5.14 -12.81 -3.26
C PRO A 129 -6.22 -12.30 -2.31
N ILE A 130 -7.49 -12.66 -2.54
CA ILE A 130 -8.61 -12.25 -1.69
C ILE A 130 -8.59 -13.03 -0.38
N ALA A 131 -8.42 -14.35 -0.47
CA ALA A 131 -8.35 -15.22 0.70
C ALA A 131 -7.08 -14.99 1.54
N CYS A 132 -5.98 -14.53 0.90
CA CYS A 132 -4.69 -14.26 1.56
C CYS A 132 -4.57 -12.84 2.14
N ASN A 133 -5.51 -11.95 1.87
CA ASN A 133 -5.43 -10.55 2.25
C ASN A 133 -5.78 -10.30 3.73
N GLU A 134 -4.94 -10.79 4.61
CA GLU A 134 -5.09 -10.73 6.06
C GLU A 134 -3.73 -10.60 6.75
N TRP A 135 -3.64 -9.78 7.81
CA TRP A 135 -2.51 -9.78 8.73
C TRP A 135 -2.65 -10.95 9.69
N ILE A 136 -1.68 -11.87 9.67
CA ILE A 136 -1.74 -13.16 10.40
C ILE A 136 -0.50 -13.46 11.23
N GLU A 137 0.39 -12.47 11.41
CA GLU A 137 1.59 -12.56 12.24
C GLU A 137 2.41 -13.85 11.96
N SER A 138 2.72 -14.64 12.97
CA SER A 138 3.50 -15.87 12.83
C SER A 138 2.78 -16.99 12.04
N GLU A 139 1.46 -16.92 11.87
CA GLU A 139 0.71 -17.92 11.08
C GLU A 139 1.12 -17.94 9.60
N VAL A 140 1.86 -16.93 9.10
CA VAL A 140 2.47 -16.95 7.75
C VAL A 140 3.39 -18.15 7.52
N LEU A 141 3.85 -18.79 8.58
CA LEU A 141 4.62 -20.04 8.51
C LEU A 141 3.77 -21.27 8.17
N GLU A 142 2.45 -21.16 8.29
CA GLU A 142 1.51 -22.26 8.09
C GLU A 142 0.56 -22.01 6.92
N ARG A 143 0.18 -20.78 6.66
CA ARG A 143 -0.77 -20.37 5.61
C ARG A 143 -0.38 -19.07 4.92
N ALA A 144 -1.00 -18.80 3.78
CA ALA A 144 -0.83 -17.54 3.06
C ALA A 144 -1.46 -16.37 3.81
N GLY A 145 -0.77 -15.23 3.81
CA GLY A 145 -1.18 -14.00 4.46
C GLY A 145 -0.01 -13.04 4.63
N LEU A 146 -0.19 -12.01 5.41
CA LEU A 146 0.78 -10.94 5.64
C LEU A 146 1.30 -10.96 7.08
N CYS A 147 2.59 -10.69 7.21
CA CYS A 147 3.19 -10.30 8.47
C CYS A 147 4.26 -9.23 8.22
N GLN A 148 4.68 -8.53 9.24
CA GLN A 148 5.80 -7.59 9.12
C GLN A 148 7.01 -8.10 9.91
N HIS A 149 8.20 -7.58 9.58
CA HIS A 149 9.44 -8.05 10.20
C HIS A 149 9.42 -7.92 11.73
N GLY A 150 8.87 -6.82 12.26
CA GLY A 150 8.73 -6.63 13.71
C GLY A 150 7.87 -7.68 14.41
N GLU A 151 6.88 -8.28 13.72
CA GLU A 151 6.09 -9.41 14.24
C GLU A 151 6.85 -10.72 14.15
N ALA A 152 7.61 -10.92 13.07
CA ALA A 152 8.42 -12.11 12.86
C ALA A 152 9.64 -12.18 13.80
N GLN A 153 10.19 -11.03 14.22
CA GLN A 153 11.39 -10.91 15.03
C GLN A 153 11.26 -9.78 16.08
N PRO A 154 10.30 -9.84 17.01
CA PRO A 154 9.95 -8.73 17.90
C PRO A 154 11.03 -8.34 18.91
N TRP A 155 12.02 -9.18 19.14
CA TRP A 155 13.12 -8.92 20.08
C TRP A 155 14.25 -8.04 19.50
N ASP A 156 14.26 -7.80 18.18
CA ASP A 156 15.37 -7.11 17.51
C ASP A 156 14.89 -6.15 16.40
N ARG A 157 13.62 -6.26 15.98
CA ARG A 157 13.05 -5.50 14.83
C ARG A 157 11.75 -4.82 15.19
N SER A 158 11.51 -3.70 14.54
CA SER A 158 10.28 -2.90 14.67
C SER A 158 9.72 -2.41 13.33
N ASP A 159 10.28 -2.86 12.21
CA ASP A 159 9.80 -2.55 10.87
C ASP A 159 8.76 -3.62 10.42
N ALA A 160 7.83 -3.31 9.53
CA ALA A 160 7.75 -2.09 8.73
C ALA A 160 6.86 -0.99 9.37
N PHE A 161 5.72 -1.34 9.97
CA PHE A 161 4.68 -0.39 10.41
C PHE A 161 4.50 -0.27 11.93
N VAL A 162 5.37 -0.87 12.73
CA VAL A 162 5.20 -1.03 14.19
C VAL A 162 5.13 0.30 14.95
N ASN A 163 5.72 1.36 14.42
CA ASN A 163 5.67 2.68 15.07
C ASN A 163 4.42 3.50 14.69
N HIS A 164 3.58 2.95 13.83
CA HIS A 164 2.36 3.62 13.40
C HIS A 164 1.16 2.92 14.05
N PRO A 165 0.21 3.64 14.64
CA PRO A 165 -1.00 3.04 15.20
C PRO A 165 -1.67 2.18 14.12
N GLN A 166 -1.76 0.88 14.35
CA GLN A 166 -2.36 -0.07 13.40
C GLN A 166 -3.81 0.27 13.05
N GLU A 167 -4.44 1.12 13.84
CA GLU A 167 -5.85 1.46 13.73
C GLU A 167 -6.20 2.30 12.50
N TRP A 168 -5.25 3.06 11.93
CA TRP A 168 -5.47 3.94 10.75
C TRP A 168 -4.23 3.95 9.85
N GLY A 169 -3.36 2.98 10.08
CA GLY A 169 -2.03 3.02 9.54
C GLY A 169 -1.94 2.38 8.17
N LEU A 170 -0.73 2.37 7.75
CA LEU A 170 -0.19 1.84 6.52
C LEU A 170 -0.56 0.37 6.27
N SER A 171 -0.82 -0.42 7.34
CA SER A 171 -1.29 -1.79 7.23
C SER A 171 -2.68 -1.89 6.60
N ILE A 172 -3.61 -0.99 6.98
CA ILE A 172 -4.94 -0.93 6.36
C ILE A 172 -4.83 -0.46 4.91
N MET A 173 -3.99 0.55 4.64
CA MET A 173 -3.75 1.01 3.27
C MET A 173 -3.28 -0.13 2.36
N LEU A 174 -2.34 -0.95 2.84
CA LEU A 174 -1.84 -2.08 2.08
C LEU A 174 -2.93 -3.11 1.81
N LEU A 175 -3.74 -3.48 2.82
CA LEU A 175 -4.86 -4.42 2.64
C LEU A 175 -5.89 -3.93 1.61
N VAL A 176 -6.18 -2.62 1.62
CA VAL A 176 -7.10 -1.98 0.66
C VAL A 176 -6.53 -2.00 -0.75
N ALA A 177 -5.27 -1.62 -0.89
CA ALA A 177 -4.58 -1.63 -2.18
C ALA A 177 -4.50 -3.06 -2.76
N ILE A 178 -4.26 -4.08 -1.91
CA ILE A 178 -4.30 -5.49 -2.30
C ILE A 178 -5.70 -5.87 -2.83
N LYS A 179 -6.78 -5.53 -2.12
CA LYS A 179 -8.15 -5.80 -2.60
C LYS A 179 -8.43 -5.17 -3.96
N ARG A 180 -7.97 -3.93 -4.17
CA ARG A 180 -8.11 -3.23 -5.45
C ARG A 180 -7.36 -3.96 -6.57
N HIS A 181 -6.09 -4.32 -6.37
CA HIS A 181 -5.30 -5.06 -7.36
C HIS A 181 -5.79 -6.51 -7.55
N ALA A 182 -6.43 -7.10 -6.55
CA ALA A 182 -7.07 -8.41 -6.65
C ALA A 182 -8.38 -8.38 -7.46
N GLY A 183 -8.92 -7.20 -7.80
CA GLY A 183 -10.15 -7.04 -8.57
C GLY A 183 -11.43 -7.13 -7.73
N VAL A 184 -11.34 -7.04 -6.40
CA VAL A 184 -12.51 -7.00 -5.50
C VAL A 184 -13.13 -5.61 -5.45
N TYR A 185 -12.32 -4.59 -5.73
CA TYR A 185 -12.73 -3.21 -5.83
C TYR A 185 -12.60 -2.78 -7.29
N GLU A 186 -13.67 -2.93 -8.06
CA GLU A 186 -13.80 -2.13 -9.28
C GLU A 186 -14.24 -0.73 -8.83
N PRO A 187 -13.44 0.32 -9.09
CA PRO A 187 -14.01 1.66 -9.06
C PRO A 187 -15.19 1.64 -10.03
N ALA A 188 -16.31 2.26 -9.63
CA ALA A 188 -17.47 2.39 -10.51
C ALA A 188 -16.99 2.75 -11.92
N PRO A 189 -17.55 2.15 -13.00
CA PRO A 189 -17.13 2.47 -14.35
C PRO A 189 -17.14 4.00 -14.51
N PRO A 190 -16.12 4.58 -15.15
CA PRO A 190 -16.08 6.01 -15.33
C PRO A 190 -17.40 6.46 -15.98
N PRO A 191 -18.03 7.53 -15.50
CA PRO A 191 -19.22 8.07 -16.15
C PRO A 191 -18.91 8.25 -17.63
N GLU A 192 -19.89 7.95 -18.51
CA GLU A 192 -19.74 8.12 -19.95
C GLU A 192 -19.12 9.48 -20.28
N PRO A 193 -18.25 9.56 -21.28
CA PRO A 193 -17.39 10.73 -21.48
C PRO A 193 -18.22 12.00 -21.64
N VAL A 194 -18.07 12.91 -20.69
CA VAL A 194 -18.57 14.28 -20.81
C VAL A 194 -17.73 14.96 -21.91
N PRO A 195 -18.34 15.46 -22.99
CA PRO A 195 -17.57 16.04 -24.07
C PRO A 195 -17.15 17.47 -23.73
N ALA A 196 -15.91 17.66 -23.33
CA ALA A 196 -15.17 18.92 -23.52
C ALA A 196 -13.68 18.73 -23.19
N PRO A 197 -12.73 19.37 -23.88
CA PRO A 197 -11.32 19.23 -23.64
C PRO A 197 -10.93 19.82 -22.28
N LEU A 198 -10.23 19.03 -21.47
CA LEU A 198 -9.67 19.49 -20.21
C LEU A 198 -8.45 20.40 -20.49
N PRO A 199 -8.36 21.56 -19.86
CA PRO A 199 -7.15 22.37 -19.90
C PRO A 199 -6.01 21.75 -19.09
N ASP A 200 -4.81 22.14 -19.45
CA ASP A 200 -3.49 21.72 -18.92
C ASP A 200 -3.47 21.33 -17.42
N LEU A 201 -3.02 20.09 -17.15
CA LEU A 201 -3.15 19.41 -15.86
C LEU A 201 -2.14 19.81 -14.77
N GLY A 202 -1.20 20.71 -15.07
CA GLY A 202 -0.14 21.10 -14.12
C GLY A 202 -0.65 21.71 -12.80
N TRP A 203 -1.78 22.43 -12.86
CA TRP A 203 -2.38 23.06 -11.66
C TRP A 203 -3.26 22.11 -10.81
N ILE A 204 -3.63 20.94 -11.36
CA ILE A 204 -4.52 19.99 -10.67
C ILE A 204 -3.81 19.35 -9.49
N ASN A 205 -2.53 19.02 -9.59
CA ASN A 205 -1.77 18.41 -8.48
C ASN A 205 -1.67 19.36 -7.28
N ASP A 206 -1.43 20.64 -7.51
CA ASP A 206 -1.38 21.63 -6.44
C ASP A 206 -2.76 21.87 -5.83
N ALA A 207 -3.80 21.92 -6.65
CA ALA A 207 -5.19 22.06 -6.21
C ALA A 207 -5.68 20.83 -5.43
N VAL A 208 -5.30 19.63 -5.85
CA VAL A 208 -5.62 18.36 -5.18
C VAL A 208 -4.93 18.29 -3.82
N ASN A 209 -3.64 18.58 -3.74
CA ASN A 209 -2.88 18.58 -2.49
C ASN A 209 -3.42 19.66 -1.54
N HIS A 210 -3.75 20.84 -2.06
CA HIS A 210 -4.36 21.89 -1.26
C HIS A 210 -5.76 21.50 -0.76
N ALA A 211 -6.59 20.86 -1.59
CA ALA A 211 -7.92 20.39 -1.18
C ALA A 211 -7.83 19.29 -0.11
N ARG A 212 -6.88 18.36 -0.24
CA ARG A 212 -6.64 17.31 0.75
C ARG A 212 -6.19 17.84 2.12
N SER A 213 -5.52 18.98 2.15
CA SER A 213 -5.12 19.65 3.41
C SER A 213 -6.28 20.32 4.14
N GLN A 214 -7.44 20.45 3.51
CA GLN A 214 -8.61 21.11 4.09
C GLN A 214 -9.56 20.11 4.76
N VAL A 215 -10.02 20.46 5.94
CA VAL A 215 -11.15 19.77 6.59
C VAL A 215 -12.45 20.38 6.08
N LEU A 216 -13.24 19.60 5.34
CA LEU A 216 -14.52 20.03 4.79
C LEU A 216 -15.69 19.44 5.60
N ARG A 217 -16.73 20.26 5.81
CA ARG A 217 -17.93 19.90 6.56
C ARG A 217 -19.12 20.76 6.14
N LEU A 218 -20.28 20.43 6.63
CA LEU A 218 -21.50 21.22 6.39
C LEU A 218 -21.23 22.72 6.55
N GLY A 219 -21.53 23.49 5.51
CA GLY A 219 -21.28 24.93 5.42
C GLY A 219 -19.96 25.33 4.76
N SER A 220 -19.03 24.41 4.51
CA SER A 220 -17.81 24.67 3.72
C SER A 220 -18.17 25.06 2.29
N LYS A 221 -17.36 25.92 1.67
CA LYS A 221 -17.57 26.40 0.29
C LYS A 221 -16.26 26.51 -0.46
N GLY A 222 -16.33 26.45 -1.80
CA GLY A 222 -15.20 26.71 -2.69
C GLY A 222 -14.80 25.50 -3.54
N ASP A 223 -13.64 25.60 -4.18
CA ASP A 223 -13.21 24.61 -5.18
C ASP A 223 -12.88 23.24 -4.56
N ALA A 224 -12.39 23.19 -3.34
CA ALA A 224 -12.20 21.93 -2.62
C ALA A 224 -13.54 21.18 -2.42
N VAL A 225 -14.64 21.88 -2.21
CA VAL A 225 -15.98 21.29 -2.14
C VAL A 225 -16.46 20.82 -3.51
N LYS A 226 -16.21 21.57 -4.59
CA LYS A 226 -16.53 21.12 -5.95
C LYS A 226 -15.80 19.82 -6.26
N TRP A 227 -14.52 19.77 -5.93
CA TRP A 227 -13.72 18.57 -6.14
C TRP A 227 -14.25 17.39 -5.33
N LEU A 228 -14.57 17.58 -4.06
CA LEU A 228 -15.23 16.59 -3.22
C LEU A 228 -16.52 16.06 -3.86
N GLN A 229 -17.41 16.97 -4.30
CA GLN A 229 -18.68 16.60 -4.94
C GLN A 229 -18.47 15.79 -6.22
N ALA A 230 -17.48 16.16 -7.04
CA ALA A 230 -17.11 15.40 -8.24
C ALA A 230 -16.60 14.00 -7.88
N LEU A 231 -15.76 13.88 -6.85
CA LEU A 231 -15.29 12.58 -6.37
C LEU A 231 -16.41 11.71 -5.80
N LEU A 232 -17.31 12.28 -5.01
CA LEU A 232 -18.48 11.56 -4.48
C LEU A 232 -19.39 11.07 -5.60
N ASN A 233 -19.57 11.84 -6.66
CA ASN A 233 -20.32 11.40 -7.83
C ASN A 233 -19.63 10.27 -8.57
N SER A 234 -18.31 10.36 -8.77
CA SER A 234 -17.55 9.35 -9.53
C SER A 234 -17.32 8.05 -8.76
N LYS A 235 -17.13 8.14 -7.44
CA LYS A 235 -16.75 7.00 -6.59
C LYS A 235 -17.93 6.34 -5.86
N ALA A 236 -18.98 7.11 -5.55
CA ALA A 236 -20.10 6.68 -4.72
C ALA A 236 -21.48 6.89 -5.40
N ASP A 237 -21.49 7.26 -6.69
CA ASP A 237 -22.71 7.57 -7.44
C ASP A 237 -23.68 8.46 -6.64
N ALA A 238 -23.14 9.55 -6.09
CA ALA A 238 -23.87 10.38 -5.16
C ALA A 238 -24.91 11.29 -5.80
N GLY A 239 -24.86 11.52 -7.12
CA GLY A 239 -25.81 12.35 -7.87
C GLY A 239 -25.84 13.82 -7.44
N LEU A 240 -24.72 14.36 -6.92
CA LEU A 240 -24.64 15.71 -6.40
C LEU A 240 -24.48 16.74 -7.52
N THR A 241 -25.10 17.91 -7.34
CA THR A 241 -24.71 19.09 -8.11
C THR A 241 -23.33 19.57 -7.66
N VAL A 242 -22.39 19.74 -8.61
CA VAL A 242 -21.04 20.24 -8.32
C VAL A 242 -21.07 21.76 -8.26
N ASP A 243 -21.63 22.31 -7.18
CA ASP A 243 -21.85 23.74 -6.98
C ASP A 243 -20.81 24.40 -6.05
N GLY A 244 -19.97 23.59 -5.38
CA GLY A 244 -18.99 24.07 -4.43
C GLY A 244 -19.58 24.49 -3.09
N VAL A 245 -20.78 24.05 -2.73
CA VAL A 245 -21.41 24.28 -1.44
C VAL A 245 -21.60 22.95 -0.71
N PHE A 246 -20.95 22.79 0.42
CA PHE A 246 -21.14 21.60 1.25
C PHE A 246 -22.49 21.73 1.99
N GLY A 247 -23.54 21.39 1.29
CA GLY A 247 -24.91 21.40 1.80
C GLY A 247 -25.31 20.07 2.43
N PRO A 248 -26.60 19.95 2.88
CA PRO A 248 -27.11 18.70 3.47
C PRO A 248 -26.99 17.48 2.56
N ALA A 249 -27.13 17.65 1.24
CA ALA A 249 -26.97 16.56 0.28
C ALA A 249 -25.52 16.06 0.25
N THR A 250 -24.54 16.96 0.26
CA THR A 250 -23.11 16.62 0.32
C THR A 250 -22.77 15.93 1.65
N ASP A 251 -23.30 16.43 2.78
CA ASP A 251 -23.11 15.79 4.10
C ASP A 251 -23.67 14.37 4.12
N ALA A 252 -24.86 14.16 3.59
CA ALA A 252 -25.48 12.85 3.51
C ALA A 252 -24.65 11.88 2.64
N ALA A 253 -24.11 12.35 1.51
CA ALA A 253 -23.25 11.55 0.64
C ALA A 253 -21.93 11.18 1.33
N VAL A 254 -21.32 12.10 2.06
CA VAL A 254 -20.09 11.81 2.83
C VAL A 254 -20.37 10.79 3.92
N ARG A 255 -21.45 10.93 4.69
CA ARG A 255 -21.83 9.95 5.73
C ARG A 255 -22.13 8.59 5.14
N ARG A 256 -22.78 8.50 3.98
CA ARG A 256 -23.02 7.25 3.27
C ARG A 256 -21.69 6.60 2.91
N LEU A 257 -20.78 7.32 2.26
CA LEU A 257 -19.46 6.83 1.91
C LEU A 257 -18.69 6.33 3.14
N GLN A 258 -18.63 7.12 4.21
CA GLN A 258 -17.98 6.73 5.47
C GLN A 258 -18.60 5.44 6.05
N GLY A 259 -19.93 5.32 6.01
CA GLY A 259 -20.65 4.13 6.45
C GLY A 259 -20.33 2.89 5.58
N ASP A 260 -20.33 3.07 4.28
CA ASP A 260 -20.02 1.99 3.32
C ASP A 260 -18.58 1.50 3.51
N ILE A 261 -17.61 2.40 3.63
CA ILE A 261 -16.22 2.09 3.93
C ILE A 261 -16.10 1.35 5.26
N ARG A 262 -16.71 1.90 6.32
CA ARG A 262 -16.66 1.31 7.66
C ARG A 262 -17.22 -0.13 7.68
N ASN A 263 -18.33 -0.36 7.00
CA ASN A 263 -18.97 -1.67 6.93
C ASN A 263 -18.18 -2.64 6.07
N PHE A 264 -17.73 -2.20 4.89
CA PHE A 264 -17.01 -3.05 3.95
C PHE A 264 -15.68 -3.56 4.51
N PHE A 265 -14.97 -2.70 5.26
CA PHE A 265 -13.68 -3.05 5.85
C PHE A 265 -13.75 -3.50 7.31
N GLY A 266 -14.93 -3.57 7.91
CA GLY A 266 -15.10 -3.99 9.31
C GLY A 266 -14.47 -3.04 10.32
N LEU A 267 -14.37 -1.74 10.00
CA LEU A 267 -13.60 -0.78 10.79
C LEU A 267 -14.23 -0.42 12.15
N GLY A 268 -15.49 -0.78 12.39
CA GLY A 268 -16.17 -0.49 13.65
C GLY A 268 -16.16 1.01 13.99
N ASP A 269 -15.76 1.36 15.22
CA ASP A 269 -15.67 2.76 15.67
C ASP A 269 -14.40 3.49 15.16
N LYS A 270 -13.55 2.81 14.41
CA LYS A 270 -12.30 3.36 13.89
C LYS A 270 -12.50 4.38 12.75
N LEU A 271 -13.62 4.31 12.03
CA LEU A 271 -14.04 5.35 11.09
C LEU A 271 -15.34 6.01 11.59
N ALA A 272 -15.26 7.27 11.97
CA ALA A 272 -16.44 8.04 12.33
C ALA A 272 -17.32 8.29 11.10
N VAL A 273 -18.63 8.07 11.24
CA VAL A 273 -19.63 8.45 10.24
C VAL A 273 -20.20 9.82 10.65
N ASP A 274 -19.35 10.86 10.53
CA ASP A 274 -19.60 12.19 11.09
C ASP A 274 -19.87 13.28 10.04
N GLY A 275 -19.76 12.92 8.74
CA GLY A 275 -19.93 13.87 7.65
C GLY A 275 -18.77 14.86 7.51
N ILE A 276 -17.64 14.62 8.19
CA ILE A 276 -16.46 15.47 8.10
C ILE A 276 -15.45 14.81 7.14
N VAL A 277 -15.01 15.57 6.15
CA VAL A 277 -13.98 15.16 5.22
C VAL A 277 -12.63 15.66 5.74
N GLY A 278 -12.03 14.89 6.61
CA GLY A 278 -10.67 15.05 7.10
C GLY A 278 -9.70 14.15 6.35
N PRO A 279 -8.42 14.05 6.79
CA PRO A 279 -7.40 13.24 6.13
C PRO A 279 -7.83 11.81 5.83
N GLN A 280 -8.50 11.16 6.77
CA GLN A 280 -9.03 9.81 6.62
C GLN A 280 -10.06 9.69 5.49
N THR A 281 -11.04 10.57 5.46
CA THR A 281 -12.09 10.55 4.42
C THR A 281 -11.50 10.92 3.05
N TRP A 282 -10.56 11.88 3.00
CA TRP A 282 -9.82 12.21 1.79
C TRP A 282 -9.03 11.02 1.26
N PHE A 283 -8.36 10.29 2.14
CA PHE A 283 -7.66 9.07 1.79
C PHE A 283 -8.55 8.10 1.00
N TRP A 284 -9.74 7.77 1.53
CA TRP A 284 -10.67 6.85 0.89
C TRP A 284 -11.25 7.36 -0.43
N LEU A 285 -11.44 8.66 -0.55
CA LEU A 285 -11.96 9.29 -1.76
C LEU A 285 -10.93 9.31 -2.90
N THR A 286 -9.67 9.25 -2.58
CA THR A 286 -8.58 9.42 -3.57
C THR A 286 -7.78 8.14 -3.83
N LEU A 287 -8.14 7.04 -3.16
CA LEU A 287 -7.79 5.69 -3.54
C LEU A 287 -8.55 5.33 -4.82
#